data_b535bc091f56101630b9b52856cd2d34
#
_entry.id   b535bc091f56101630b9b52856cd2d34
#
_cell.length_a   1.000
_cell.length_b   1.000
_cell.length_c   1.000
_cell.angle_alpha   90.00
_cell.angle_beta   90.00
_cell.angle_gamma   90.00
#
_symmetry.space_group_name_H-M   'P 1'
#
loop_
_entity.id
_entity.type
_entity.pdbx_description
1 polymer ?
#
loop_
_entity_poly.entity_id
_entity_poly.type
_entity_poly.pdbx_seq_one_letter_code
_entity_poly.pdbx_strand_id
1 'polypeptide(L)'
;MGDSAWRAHYNSELRAEEIRAVIAAAELGERPFVIGHSFGGFMTMKVASQYGDTLGGAVIVDSPIRSPEEEARHPLTRPSMGNRRVYETFDAALARFRLMPEQPCDNPFIVEFIGRHSLRRAEDGWVWKFDSEAMGSRRFGEPVREYLQAVGCRAALIFGEKSALVSRETASYMSSLMGPRAPVVEVPEARHHVMLDQPLGFVAALRMLLDSWMRNESAEGSGPLRATRDN
;
A
#
# COMPACT_ATOMS: atom_id res chain seq x y z
N MET A 1 9.73 3.46 -7.76
CA MET A 1 9.71 2.59 -8.94
C MET A 1 11.11 2.10 -9.19
N GLY A 2 11.26 0.80 -9.31
CA GLY A 2 12.55 0.15 -9.36
C GLY A 2 13.05 -0.08 -10.79
N ASP A 3 14.14 -0.82 -10.89
CA ASP A 3 14.80 -1.19 -12.14
C ASP A 3 14.42 -2.62 -12.59
N SER A 4 13.36 -3.20 -12.00
CA SER A 4 12.83 -4.50 -12.39
C SER A 4 12.33 -4.47 -13.85
N ALA A 5 12.48 -5.59 -14.53
CA ALA A 5 12.00 -5.75 -15.91
C ALA A 5 10.48 -5.57 -15.99
N TRP A 6 10.04 -4.97 -17.07
CA TRP A 6 8.62 -4.88 -17.39
C TRP A 6 8.07 -6.23 -17.84
N ARG A 7 6.78 -6.44 -17.62
CA ARG A 7 6.10 -7.67 -18.00
C ARG A 7 5.09 -7.42 -19.11
N ALA A 8 4.81 -8.44 -19.88
CA ALA A 8 3.75 -8.40 -20.90
C ALA A 8 2.34 -8.29 -20.29
N HIS A 9 2.17 -8.81 -19.07
CA HIS A 9 0.88 -8.81 -18.39
C HIS A 9 1.07 -8.61 -16.88
N TYR A 10 0.12 -7.89 -16.29
CA TYR A 10 0.03 -7.67 -14.86
C TYR A 10 -1.37 -8.05 -14.36
N ASN A 11 -1.44 -8.78 -13.26
CA ASN A 11 -2.67 -9.05 -12.52
C ASN A 11 -2.38 -9.12 -11.02
N SER A 12 -3.40 -9.15 -10.19
CA SER A 12 -3.25 -9.15 -8.74
C SER A 12 -2.62 -10.44 -8.22
N GLU A 13 -2.88 -11.59 -8.85
CA GLU A 13 -2.32 -12.88 -8.47
C GLU A 13 -0.80 -12.88 -8.64
N LEU A 14 -0.32 -12.54 -9.84
CA LEU A 14 1.11 -12.45 -10.13
C LEU A 14 1.82 -11.49 -9.18
N ARG A 15 1.20 -10.35 -8.85
CA ARG A 15 1.80 -9.39 -7.90
C ARG A 15 1.85 -9.92 -6.47
N ALA A 16 0.84 -10.66 -6.04
CA ALA A 16 0.86 -11.31 -4.74
C ALA A 16 1.98 -12.36 -4.66
N GLU A 17 2.18 -13.14 -5.73
CA GLU A 17 3.30 -14.08 -5.85
C GLU A 17 4.67 -13.37 -5.85
N GLU A 18 4.79 -12.24 -6.55
CA GLU A 18 6.02 -11.43 -6.55
C GLU A 18 6.35 -10.90 -5.14
N ILE A 19 5.35 -10.39 -4.42
CA ILE A 19 5.53 -9.93 -3.02
C ILE A 19 5.98 -11.10 -2.15
N ARG A 20 5.35 -12.26 -2.27
CA ARG A 20 5.73 -13.47 -1.53
C ARG A 20 7.16 -13.91 -1.86
N ALA A 21 7.55 -13.86 -3.14
CA ALA A 21 8.92 -14.21 -3.56
C ALA A 21 9.97 -13.22 -3.00
N VAL A 22 9.64 -11.92 -2.94
CA VAL A 22 10.50 -10.90 -2.32
C VAL A 22 10.63 -11.15 -0.82
N ILE A 23 9.52 -11.45 -0.11
CA ILE A 23 9.54 -11.78 1.32
C ILE A 23 10.47 -12.97 1.57
N ALA A 24 10.35 -14.04 0.78
CA ALA A 24 11.18 -15.23 0.92
C ALA A 24 12.67 -14.96 0.64
N ALA A 25 12.96 -14.15 -0.40
CA ALA A 25 14.33 -13.83 -0.79
C ALA A 25 15.03 -12.84 0.15
N ALA A 26 14.27 -12.02 0.86
CA ALA A 26 14.81 -10.97 1.73
C ALA A 26 15.13 -11.46 3.16
N GLU A 27 14.84 -12.72 3.46
CA GLU A 27 15.13 -13.34 4.78
C GLU A 27 14.66 -12.50 5.97
N LEU A 28 13.44 -11.94 5.88
CA LEU A 28 12.89 -10.98 6.84
C LEU A 28 12.44 -11.60 8.18
N GLY A 29 12.79 -12.85 8.45
CA GLY A 29 12.32 -13.59 9.62
C GLY A 29 11.01 -14.34 9.36
N GLU A 30 10.47 -14.95 10.43
CA GLU A 30 9.36 -15.91 10.30
C GLU A 30 8.01 -15.25 9.92
N ARG A 31 7.75 -14.04 10.41
CA ARG A 31 6.46 -13.35 10.23
C ARG A 31 6.65 -11.86 9.90
N PRO A 32 7.02 -11.50 8.66
CA PRO A 32 7.21 -10.11 8.27
C PRO A 32 5.91 -9.33 8.24
N PHE A 33 6.01 -8.01 8.38
CA PHE A 33 4.89 -7.08 8.15
C PHE A 33 4.87 -6.62 6.69
N VAL A 34 3.67 -6.52 6.12
CA VAL A 34 3.47 -5.96 4.78
C VAL A 34 2.73 -4.64 4.89
N ILE A 35 3.34 -3.57 4.39
CA ILE A 35 2.79 -2.21 4.41
C ILE A 35 2.63 -1.74 2.97
N GLY A 36 1.42 -1.39 2.56
CA GLY A 36 1.16 -0.91 1.21
C GLY A 36 0.34 0.36 1.15
N HIS A 37 0.79 1.30 0.32
CA HIS A 37 0.13 2.57 0.07
C HIS A 37 -0.62 2.55 -1.26
N SER A 38 -1.82 3.11 -1.29
CA SER A 38 -2.61 3.30 -2.51
C SER A 38 -2.78 1.98 -3.27
N PHE A 39 -2.30 1.86 -4.49
CA PHE A 39 -2.29 0.59 -5.24
C PHE A 39 -1.60 -0.55 -4.45
N GLY A 40 -0.50 -0.24 -3.76
CA GLY A 40 0.19 -1.20 -2.89
C GLY A 40 -0.68 -1.70 -1.74
N GLY A 41 -1.61 -0.89 -1.22
CA GLY A 41 -2.55 -1.32 -0.19
C GLY A 41 -3.55 -2.37 -0.68
N PHE A 42 -4.02 -2.28 -1.92
CA PHE A 42 -4.84 -3.34 -2.52
C PHE A 42 -4.05 -4.65 -2.66
N MET A 43 -2.77 -4.56 -3.01
CA MET A 43 -1.89 -5.73 -3.07
C MET A 43 -1.62 -6.29 -1.67
N THR A 44 -1.49 -5.44 -0.67
CA THR A 44 -1.38 -5.84 0.75
C THR A 44 -2.61 -6.61 1.20
N MET A 45 -3.82 -6.14 0.88
CA MET A 45 -5.07 -6.87 1.17
C MET A 45 -5.08 -8.25 0.48
N LYS A 46 -4.69 -8.31 -0.80
CA LYS A 46 -4.60 -9.57 -1.55
C LYS A 46 -3.61 -10.54 -0.93
N VAL A 47 -2.40 -10.11 -0.62
CA VAL A 47 -1.36 -10.94 0.02
C VAL A 47 -1.82 -11.40 1.41
N ALA A 48 -2.38 -10.51 2.22
CA ALA A 48 -2.85 -10.82 3.54
C ALA A 48 -4.06 -11.76 3.57
N SER A 49 -4.90 -11.75 2.51
CA SER A 49 -6.00 -12.70 2.37
C SER A 49 -5.54 -14.10 1.96
N GLN A 50 -4.44 -14.21 1.20
CA GLN A 50 -3.94 -15.50 0.71
C GLN A 50 -2.88 -16.13 1.61
N TYR A 51 -2.03 -15.31 2.23
CA TYR A 51 -0.83 -15.73 2.97
C TYR A 51 -0.76 -15.13 4.37
N GLY A 52 -1.90 -14.69 4.93
CA GLY A 52 -1.94 -13.97 6.20
C GLY A 52 -1.37 -14.75 7.39
N ASP A 53 -1.50 -16.07 7.40
CA ASP A 53 -0.93 -16.96 8.41
C ASP A 53 0.61 -16.90 8.49
N THR A 54 1.28 -16.51 7.41
CA THR A 54 2.73 -16.32 7.33
C THR A 54 3.18 -14.88 7.65
N LEU A 55 2.24 -13.96 7.91
CA LEU A 55 2.52 -12.55 8.15
C LEU A 55 2.33 -12.17 9.64
N GLY A 56 3.17 -11.30 10.14
CA GLY A 56 3.01 -10.64 11.45
C GLY A 56 1.85 -9.63 11.44
N GLY A 57 1.57 -9.06 10.28
CA GLY A 57 0.46 -8.13 10.07
C GLY A 57 0.52 -7.39 8.75
N ALA A 58 -0.57 -6.71 8.43
CA ALA A 58 -0.78 -5.95 7.21
C ALA A 58 -1.22 -4.51 7.53
N VAL A 59 -0.51 -3.51 7.03
CA VAL A 59 -0.91 -2.11 7.17
C VAL A 59 -1.31 -1.56 5.81
N ILE A 60 -2.56 -1.14 5.71
CA ILE A 60 -3.15 -0.54 4.52
C ILE A 60 -3.04 0.97 4.67
N VAL A 61 -2.41 1.63 3.71
CA VAL A 61 -2.19 3.07 3.77
C VAL A 61 -2.94 3.75 2.63
N ASP A 62 -3.98 4.50 2.99
CA ASP A 62 -4.78 5.35 2.11
C ASP A 62 -5.24 4.66 0.80
N SER A 63 -5.83 3.45 0.95
CA SER A 63 -6.32 2.64 -0.16
C SER A 63 -7.81 2.36 0.05
N PRO A 64 -8.71 3.04 -0.69
CA PRO A 64 -10.13 3.05 -0.38
C PRO A 64 -10.84 1.74 -0.75
N ILE A 65 -11.60 1.18 0.19
CA ILE A 65 -12.71 0.26 -0.06
C ILE A 65 -13.98 0.97 0.38
N ARG A 66 -14.73 1.46 -0.58
CA ARG A 66 -15.97 2.20 -0.33
C ARG A 66 -17.16 1.26 -0.10
N SER A 67 -18.12 1.72 0.67
CA SER A 67 -19.43 1.04 0.74
C SER A 67 -20.12 1.08 -0.62
N PRO A 68 -21.06 0.15 -0.91
CA PRO A 68 -21.84 0.21 -2.14
C PRO A 68 -22.56 1.55 -2.34
N GLU A 69 -23.04 2.15 -1.25
CA GLU A 69 -23.74 3.43 -1.26
C GLU A 69 -22.79 4.59 -1.58
N GLU A 70 -21.57 4.57 -1.01
CA GLU A 70 -20.53 5.57 -1.28
C GLU A 70 -20.02 5.43 -2.72
N GLU A 71 -19.82 4.21 -3.21
CA GLU A 71 -19.36 3.95 -4.57
C GLU A 71 -20.41 4.39 -5.61
N ALA A 72 -21.69 4.20 -5.34
CA ALA A 72 -22.78 4.69 -6.19
C ALA A 72 -22.83 6.22 -6.27
N ARG A 73 -22.53 6.92 -5.17
CA ARG A 73 -22.46 8.39 -5.12
C ARG A 73 -21.22 8.97 -5.78
N HIS A 74 -20.08 8.27 -5.66
CA HIS A 74 -18.77 8.73 -6.09
C HIS A 74 -18.00 7.60 -6.79
N PRO A 75 -18.34 7.26 -8.04
CA PRO A 75 -17.67 6.20 -8.77
C PRO A 75 -16.17 6.47 -8.88
N LEU A 76 -15.35 5.44 -8.63
CA LEU A 76 -13.90 5.53 -8.82
C LEU A 76 -13.60 5.65 -10.32
N THR A 77 -13.01 6.76 -10.71
CA THR A 77 -12.53 6.97 -12.09
C THR A 77 -11.15 6.34 -12.28
N ARG A 78 -10.92 5.78 -13.47
CA ARG A 78 -9.59 5.28 -13.85
C ARG A 78 -8.63 6.46 -14.04
N PRO A 79 -7.47 6.51 -13.36
CA PRO A 79 -6.42 7.39 -13.79
C PRO A 79 -5.95 6.94 -15.18
N SER A 80 -6.02 7.83 -16.18
CA SER A 80 -5.41 7.59 -17.47
C SER A 80 -3.90 7.78 -17.33
N MET A 81 -3.17 6.68 -17.40
CA MET A 81 -1.72 6.72 -17.52
C MET A 81 -1.41 6.83 -19.01
N GLY A 82 -0.92 7.99 -19.43
CA GLY A 82 -0.57 8.22 -20.85
C GLY A 82 0.47 7.22 -21.38
N ASN A 83 0.58 7.15 -22.71
CA ASN A 83 1.56 6.30 -23.39
C ASN A 83 3.00 6.64 -22.94
N ARG A 84 3.90 5.65 -23.03
CA ARG A 84 5.33 5.85 -22.83
C ARG A 84 5.82 7.02 -23.68
N ARG A 85 6.45 7.98 -23.02
CA ARG A 85 7.01 9.17 -23.65
C ARG A 85 8.52 9.22 -23.44
N VAL A 86 9.27 9.51 -24.50
CA VAL A 86 10.71 9.80 -24.44
C VAL A 86 10.91 11.31 -24.37
N TYR A 87 11.79 11.75 -23.50
CA TYR A 87 12.16 13.16 -23.30
C TYR A 87 13.63 13.35 -23.70
N GLU A 88 13.93 14.43 -24.41
CA GLU A 88 15.29 14.70 -24.85
C GLU A 88 16.27 14.90 -23.68
N THR A 89 15.81 15.57 -22.61
CA THR A 89 16.63 15.87 -21.45
C THR A 89 16.02 15.35 -20.14
N PHE A 90 16.87 15.12 -19.16
CA PHE A 90 16.45 14.77 -17.81
C PHE A 90 15.51 15.83 -17.21
N ASP A 91 15.86 17.11 -17.35
CA ASP A 91 15.09 18.20 -16.77
C ASP A 91 13.71 18.36 -17.45
N ALA A 92 13.62 18.13 -18.76
CA ALA A 92 12.36 18.12 -19.48
C ALA A 92 11.43 16.98 -19.00
N ALA A 93 12.00 15.82 -18.67
CA ALA A 93 11.25 14.72 -18.07
C ALA A 93 10.83 15.04 -16.62
N LEU A 94 11.76 15.52 -15.80
CA LEU A 94 11.52 15.85 -14.40
C LEU A 94 10.43 16.91 -14.23
N ALA A 95 10.42 17.94 -15.08
CA ALA A 95 9.40 18.98 -15.09
C ALA A 95 7.96 18.45 -15.33
N ARG A 96 7.83 17.21 -15.80
CA ARG A 96 6.55 16.53 -16.02
C ARG A 96 6.15 15.59 -14.88
N PHE A 97 7.00 15.43 -13.86
CA PHE A 97 6.65 14.62 -12.70
C PHE A 97 5.44 15.21 -11.98
N ARG A 98 4.48 14.37 -11.68
CA ARG A 98 3.29 14.72 -10.88
C ARG A 98 2.98 13.53 -9.96
N LEU A 99 2.52 13.85 -8.77
CA LEU A 99 1.92 12.84 -7.89
C LEU A 99 0.60 12.32 -8.49
N MET A 100 0.28 11.06 -8.27
CA MET A 100 -0.96 10.45 -8.79
C MET A 100 -1.72 9.77 -7.65
N PRO A 101 -2.92 10.24 -7.28
CA PRO A 101 -3.59 11.44 -7.80
C PRO A 101 -2.79 12.72 -7.54
N GLU A 102 -3.02 13.74 -8.38
CA GLU A 102 -2.36 15.04 -8.22
C GLU A 102 -2.82 15.69 -6.92
N GLN A 103 -1.87 16.16 -6.15
CA GLN A 103 -2.12 16.89 -4.90
C GLN A 103 -0.97 17.87 -4.62
N PRO A 104 -1.20 18.96 -3.87
CA PRO A 104 -0.12 19.76 -3.29
C PRO A 104 0.69 18.91 -2.29
N CYS A 105 1.98 19.25 -2.16
CA CYS A 105 2.85 18.69 -1.12
C CYS A 105 3.75 19.77 -0.57
N ASP A 106 3.72 19.96 0.75
CA ASP A 106 4.50 21.00 1.43
C ASP A 106 5.98 20.61 1.59
N ASN A 107 6.35 19.40 1.17
CA ASN A 107 7.72 18.87 1.16
C ASN A 107 8.24 18.71 -0.29
N PRO A 108 8.47 19.77 -1.05
CA PRO A 108 8.81 19.71 -2.48
C PRO A 108 10.13 18.95 -2.73
N PHE A 109 11.06 18.97 -1.78
CA PHE A 109 12.32 18.24 -1.87
C PHE A 109 12.12 16.71 -1.90
N ILE A 110 11.10 16.17 -1.21
CA ILE A 110 10.76 14.74 -1.27
C ILE A 110 10.17 14.39 -2.64
N VAL A 111 9.29 15.26 -3.14
CA VAL A 111 8.66 15.09 -4.47
C VAL A 111 9.73 15.12 -5.55
N GLU A 112 10.66 16.09 -5.49
CA GLU A 112 11.78 16.18 -6.41
C GLU A 112 12.69 14.96 -6.35
N PHE A 113 13.04 14.50 -5.15
CA PHE A 113 13.84 13.28 -4.95
C PHE A 113 13.19 12.06 -5.63
N ILE A 114 11.90 11.85 -5.41
CA ILE A 114 11.16 10.74 -6.03
C ILE A 114 11.15 10.90 -7.56
N GLY A 115 10.86 12.09 -8.05
CA GLY A 115 10.85 12.39 -9.48
C GLY A 115 12.18 12.05 -10.15
N ARG A 116 13.30 12.50 -9.56
CA ARG A 116 14.66 12.24 -10.05
C ARG A 116 14.97 10.74 -10.10
N HIS A 117 14.60 9.98 -9.06
CA HIS A 117 14.87 8.54 -8.99
C HIS A 117 13.87 7.69 -9.79
N SER A 118 12.79 8.29 -10.29
CA SER A 118 11.81 7.62 -11.15
C SER A 118 12.15 7.67 -12.64
N LEU A 119 13.25 8.32 -13.01
CA LEU A 119 13.72 8.42 -14.39
C LEU A 119 14.90 7.49 -14.65
N ARG A 120 15.01 7.03 -15.89
CA ARG A 120 16.17 6.30 -16.38
C ARG A 120 16.55 6.74 -17.79
N ARG A 121 17.81 6.61 -18.12
CA ARG A 121 18.32 6.80 -19.48
C ARG A 121 17.79 5.68 -20.38
N ALA A 122 17.36 6.03 -21.56
CA ALA A 122 17.04 5.13 -22.67
C ALA A 122 17.91 5.51 -23.87
N GLU A 123 17.86 4.72 -24.92
CA GLU A 123 18.66 4.92 -26.13
C GLU A 123 18.43 6.30 -26.74
N ASP A 124 17.18 6.70 -26.84
CA ASP A 124 16.73 7.96 -27.49
C ASP A 124 16.50 9.13 -26.51
N GLY A 125 16.87 9.00 -25.22
CA GLY A 125 16.63 10.06 -24.26
C GLY A 125 16.34 9.57 -22.84
N TRP A 126 15.36 10.21 -22.17
CA TRP A 126 14.95 9.90 -20.81
C TRP A 126 13.51 9.40 -20.76
N VAL A 127 13.26 8.39 -19.96
CA VAL A 127 11.93 7.77 -19.78
C VAL A 127 11.64 7.55 -18.30
N TRP A 128 10.37 7.46 -17.96
CA TRP A 128 9.94 6.98 -16.65
C TRP A 128 10.26 5.50 -16.48
N LYS A 129 10.75 5.11 -15.30
CA LYS A 129 10.92 3.70 -14.91
C LYS A 129 9.59 2.96 -14.82
N PHE A 130 8.53 3.72 -14.60
CA PHE A 130 7.18 3.19 -14.45
C PHE A 130 6.66 2.64 -15.78
N ASP A 131 6.12 1.42 -15.73
CA ASP A 131 5.39 0.83 -16.85
C ASP A 131 3.92 1.25 -16.77
N SER A 132 3.43 1.99 -17.79
CA SER A 132 2.04 2.44 -17.86
C SER A 132 1.04 1.28 -17.84
N GLU A 133 1.40 0.13 -18.42
CA GLU A 133 0.56 -1.08 -18.43
C GLU A 133 0.39 -1.67 -17.02
N ALA A 134 1.34 -1.42 -16.12
CA ALA A 134 1.27 -1.90 -14.75
C ALA A 134 0.04 -1.38 -13.98
N MET A 135 -0.50 -0.22 -14.34
CA MET A 135 -1.73 0.34 -13.76
C MET A 135 -2.97 0.03 -14.63
N GLY A 136 -2.78 -0.14 -15.95
CA GLY A 136 -3.86 -0.46 -16.89
C GLY A 136 -4.49 -1.84 -16.63
N SER A 137 -3.71 -2.77 -16.10
CA SER A 137 -4.15 -4.13 -15.74
C SER A 137 -4.96 -4.20 -14.43
N ARG A 138 -5.21 -3.08 -13.75
CA ARG A 138 -6.16 -3.04 -12.64
C ARG A 138 -7.54 -3.41 -13.17
N ARG A 139 -7.89 -4.69 -13.05
CA ARG A 139 -9.21 -5.16 -13.47
C ARG A 139 -10.27 -4.48 -12.62
N PHE A 140 -11.19 -3.76 -13.27
CA PHE A 140 -12.47 -3.44 -12.67
C PHE A 140 -13.15 -4.78 -12.34
N GLY A 141 -13.52 -4.98 -11.08
CA GLY A 141 -14.14 -6.22 -10.63
C GLY A 141 -13.22 -7.12 -9.81
N GLU A 142 -12.00 -6.68 -9.45
CA GLU A 142 -11.24 -7.37 -8.39
C GLU A 142 -12.06 -7.33 -7.08
N PRO A 143 -12.24 -8.47 -6.41
CA PRO A 143 -13.05 -8.57 -5.19
C PRO A 143 -12.26 -8.04 -3.98
N VAL A 144 -11.86 -6.76 -4.02
CA VAL A 144 -10.99 -6.13 -3.01
C VAL A 144 -11.64 -6.06 -1.62
N ARG A 145 -12.97 -6.00 -1.58
CA ARG A 145 -13.74 -6.06 -0.33
C ARG A 145 -13.60 -7.44 0.32
N GLU A 146 -13.73 -8.48 -0.47
CA GLU A 146 -13.58 -9.87 -0.05
C GLU A 146 -12.15 -10.14 0.42
N TYR A 147 -11.14 -9.56 -0.24
CA TYR A 147 -9.75 -9.64 0.23
C TYR A 147 -9.60 -9.00 1.61
N LEU A 148 -10.19 -7.83 1.84
CA LEU A 148 -10.11 -7.17 3.14
C LEU A 148 -10.83 -7.96 4.24
N GLN A 149 -11.99 -8.57 3.94
CA GLN A 149 -12.72 -9.43 4.87
C GLN A 149 -12.00 -10.73 5.18
N ALA A 150 -11.21 -11.26 4.22
CA ALA A 150 -10.51 -12.53 4.33
C ALA A 150 -9.07 -12.39 4.84
N VAL A 151 -8.66 -11.20 5.33
CA VAL A 151 -7.32 -11.00 5.87
C VAL A 151 -7.05 -11.96 7.03
N GLY A 152 -6.04 -12.83 6.88
CA GLY A 152 -5.68 -13.89 7.82
C GLY A 152 -4.64 -13.49 8.88
N CYS A 153 -4.34 -12.19 9.03
CA CYS A 153 -3.39 -11.65 10.01
C CYS A 153 -3.96 -10.40 10.69
N ARG A 154 -3.20 -9.80 11.61
CA ARG A 154 -3.53 -8.47 12.14
C ARG A 154 -3.55 -7.47 11.00
N ALA A 155 -4.57 -6.61 10.96
CA ALA A 155 -4.68 -5.56 9.95
C ALA A 155 -4.88 -4.20 10.60
N ALA A 156 -4.35 -3.16 9.95
CA ALA A 156 -4.58 -1.77 10.34
C ALA A 156 -4.76 -0.89 9.11
N LEU A 157 -5.48 0.22 9.28
CA LEU A 157 -5.63 1.28 8.30
C LEU A 157 -4.93 2.55 8.81
N ILE A 158 -4.10 3.15 7.96
CA ILE A 158 -3.60 4.53 8.14
C ILE A 158 -4.13 5.35 6.97
N PHE A 159 -4.69 6.53 7.22
CA PHE A 159 -5.15 7.41 6.15
C PHE A 159 -4.92 8.88 6.48
N GLY A 160 -4.92 9.74 5.47
CA GLY A 160 -4.74 11.17 5.65
C GLY A 160 -6.06 11.86 5.95
N GLU A 161 -6.07 12.77 6.95
CA GLU A 161 -7.24 13.58 7.30
C GLU A 161 -7.83 14.31 6.09
N LYS A 162 -6.97 14.80 5.20
CA LYS A 162 -7.34 15.54 3.97
C LYS A 162 -7.28 14.66 2.71
N SER A 163 -7.32 13.34 2.87
CA SER A 163 -7.34 12.44 1.72
C SER A 163 -8.58 12.63 0.87
N ALA A 164 -8.38 12.74 -0.45
CA ALA A 164 -9.47 12.77 -1.42
C ALA A 164 -10.00 11.36 -1.74
N LEU A 165 -9.31 10.30 -1.30
CA LEU A 165 -9.66 8.91 -1.62
C LEU A 165 -10.28 8.16 -0.45
N VAL A 166 -9.80 8.37 0.77
CA VAL A 166 -10.28 7.72 1.99
C VAL A 166 -10.88 8.76 2.90
N SER A 167 -12.20 8.83 2.93
CA SER A 167 -12.98 9.63 3.88
C SER A 167 -13.08 8.92 5.24
N ARG A 168 -13.54 9.62 6.28
CA ARG A 168 -13.88 8.99 7.57
C ARG A 168 -15.00 7.95 7.42
N GLU A 169 -15.94 8.17 6.47
CA GLU A 169 -16.99 7.20 6.12
C GLU A 169 -16.35 5.92 5.53
N THR A 170 -15.47 6.09 4.53
CA THR A 170 -14.69 4.99 3.95
C THR A 170 -13.88 4.25 5.00
N ALA A 171 -13.17 4.97 5.88
CA ALA A 171 -12.34 4.39 6.94
C ALA A 171 -13.18 3.59 7.95
N SER A 172 -14.35 4.11 8.34
CA SER A 172 -15.29 3.41 9.21
C SER A 172 -15.82 2.12 8.56
N TYR A 173 -16.18 2.18 7.29
CA TYR A 173 -16.60 1.01 6.55
C TYR A 173 -15.49 -0.05 6.46
N MET A 174 -14.27 0.34 6.10
CA MET A 174 -13.11 -0.57 6.07
C MET A 174 -12.83 -1.19 7.44
N SER A 175 -12.93 -0.42 8.51
CA SER A 175 -12.80 -0.92 9.89
C SER A 175 -13.83 -2.01 10.19
N SER A 176 -15.07 -1.84 9.75
CA SER A 176 -16.12 -2.86 9.94
C SER A 176 -15.81 -4.17 9.21
N LEU A 177 -15.13 -4.11 8.06
CA LEU A 177 -14.70 -5.28 7.29
C LEU A 177 -13.50 -6.01 7.92
N MET A 178 -12.56 -5.26 8.50
CA MET A 178 -11.37 -5.81 9.16
C MET A 178 -11.66 -6.38 10.56
N GLY A 179 -12.80 -6.03 11.13
CA GLY A 179 -13.21 -6.45 12.47
C GLY A 179 -12.88 -5.44 13.58
N PRO A 180 -13.49 -5.60 14.77
CA PRO A 180 -13.56 -4.57 15.82
C PRO A 180 -12.23 -4.24 16.50
N ARG A 181 -11.20 -5.04 16.29
CA ARG A 181 -9.87 -4.84 16.87
C ARG A 181 -8.85 -4.23 15.90
N ALA A 182 -9.23 -3.98 14.66
CA ALA A 182 -8.34 -3.41 13.66
C ALA A 182 -8.11 -1.91 13.94
N PRO A 183 -6.88 -1.48 14.24
CA PRO A 183 -6.58 -0.07 14.46
C PRO A 183 -6.84 0.75 13.19
N VAL A 184 -7.41 1.95 13.38
CA VAL A 184 -7.55 2.95 12.33
C VAL A 184 -6.86 4.23 12.80
N VAL A 185 -5.91 4.71 12.03
CA VAL A 185 -5.12 5.90 12.36
C VAL A 185 -5.32 6.96 11.28
N GLU A 186 -5.90 8.09 11.68
CA GLU A 186 -6.00 9.30 10.86
C GLU A 186 -4.77 10.17 11.11
N VAL A 187 -4.02 10.49 10.05
CA VAL A 187 -2.85 11.36 10.14
C VAL A 187 -3.28 12.80 9.85
N PRO A 188 -3.19 13.72 10.83
CA PRO A 188 -3.59 15.11 10.68
C PRO A 188 -2.85 15.79 9.53
N GLU A 189 -3.55 16.69 8.83
CA GLU A 189 -3.03 17.50 7.71
C GLU A 189 -2.52 16.70 6.49
N ALA A 190 -2.44 15.38 6.54
CA ALA A 190 -2.01 14.54 5.43
C ALA A 190 -3.11 14.38 4.38
N ARG A 191 -2.73 14.37 3.11
CA ARG A 191 -3.56 13.97 1.98
C ARG A 191 -3.29 12.51 1.60
N HIS A 192 -3.62 12.10 0.38
CA HIS A 192 -3.43 10.73 -0.09
C HIS A 192 -1.98 10.21 0.04
N HIS A 193 -1.00 11.03 -0.27
CA HIS A 193 0.42 10.65 -0.11
C HIS A 193 0.91 10.95 1.30
N VAL A 194 0.34 10.25 2.28
CA VAL A 194 0.53 10.47 3.72
C VAL A 194 2.00 10.59 4.11
N MET A 195 2.86 9.70 3.59
CA MET A 195 4.30 9.68 3.87
C MET A 195 5.07 10.85 3.25
N LEU A 196 4.48 11.55 2.30
CA LEU A 196 5.09 12.73 1.69
C LEU A 196 4.65 14.02 2.39
N ASP A 197 3.38 14.09 2.78
CA ASP A 197 2.82 15.25 3.45
C ASP A 197 3.27 15.32 4.91
N GLN A 198 3.17 14.21 5.63
CA GLN A 198 3.44 14.10 7.07
C GLN A 198 4.39 12.94 7.39
N PRO A 199 5.65 12.96 6.92
CA PRO A 199 6.58 11.83 7.04
C PRO A 199 6.82 11.41 8.49
N LEU A 200 6.99 12.35 9.41
CA LEU A 200 7.22 12.05 10.82
C LEU A 200 5.96 11.50 11.51
N GLY A 201 4.79 12.07 11.19
CA GLY A 201 3.51 11.58 11.68
C GLY A 201 3.21 10.15 11.20
N PHE A 202 3.47 9.89 9.92
CA PHE A 202 3.34 8.55 9.34
C PHE A 202 4.28 7.53 10.01
N VAL A 203 5.55 7.87 10.16
CA VAL A 203 6.54 6.99 10.80
C VAL A 203 6.18 6.72 12.26
N ALA A 204 5.74 7.75 13.02
CA ALA A 204 5.32 7.59 14.40
C ALA A 204 4.11 6.65 14.53
N ALA A 205 3.07 6.85 13.69
CA ALA A 205 1.90 5.99 13.65
C ALA A 205 2.26 4.54 13.33
N LEU A 206 3.07 4.34 12.29
CA LEU A 206 3.50 3.01 11.87
C LEU A 206 4.30 2.29 12.96
N ARG A 207 5.29 2.97 13.57
CA ARG A 207 6.09 2.40 14.67
C ARG A 207 5.22 2.01 15.85
N MET A 208 4.29 2.87 16.25
CA MET A 208 3.36 2.57 17.36
C MET A 208 2.56 1.29 17.09
N LEU A 209 2.03 1.11 15.87
CA LEU A 209 1.30 -0.09 15.48
C LEU A 209 2.18 -1.33 15.54
N LEU A 210 3.34 -1.29 14.89
CA LEU A 210 4.26 -2.43 14.81
C LEU A 210 4.79 -2.82 16.19
N ASP A 211 5.20 -1.86 17.01
CA ASP A 211 5.66 -2.10 18.38
C ASP A 211 4.56 -2.72 19.26
N SER A 212 3.31 -2.29 19.09
CA SER A 212 2.16 -2.89 19.78
C SER A 212 1.97 -4.36 19.38
N TRP A 213 2.07 -4.65 18.09
CA TRP A 213 1.90 -6.01 17.58
C TRP A 213 3.02 -6.96 18.00
N MET A 214 4.27 -6.50 17.96
CA MET A 214 5.44 -7.29 18.42
C MET A 214 5.38 -7.62 19.92
N ARG A 215 4.97 -6.65 20.76
CA ARG A 215 4.82 -6.90 22.21
C ARG A 215 3.73 -7.93 22.53
N ASN A 216 2.62 -7.91 21.80
CA ASN A 216 1.53 -8.85 22.02
C ASN A 216 1.91 -10.28 21.59
N GLU A 217 2.72 -10.45 20.55
CA GLU A 217 3.24 -11.78 20.17
C GLU A 217 4.17 -12.35 21.26
N SER A 218 5.01 -11.52 21.84
CA SER A 218 5.89 -11.94 22.94
C SER A 218 5.11 -12.36 24.19
N ALA A 219 3.99 -11.70 24.48
CA ALA A 219 3.11 -12.04 25.59
C ALA A 219 2.31 -13.34 25.36
N GLU A 220 1.84 -13.60 24.15
CA GLU A 220 1.12 -14.82 23.79
C GLU A 220 2.05 -16.03 23.70
N GLY A 221 3.30 -15.86 23.28
CA GLY A 221 4.34 -16.90 23.26
C GLY A 221 4.88 -17.29 24.64
N SER A 222 4.62 -16.49 25.67
CA SER A 222 5.09 -16.71 27.07
C SER A 222 4.05 -17.36 27.98
N GLY A 223 2.93 -17.86 27.42
CA GLY A 223 1.90 -18.58 28.17
C GLY A 223 2.44 -19.88 28.78
N PRO A 224 1.99 -20.29 30.01
CA PRO A 224 2.54 -21.44 30.71
C PRO A 224 2.36 -22.70 29.84
N LEU A 225 3.46 -23.44 29.66
CA LEU A 225 3.47 -24.80 29.13
C LEU A 225 2.34 -25.59 29.82
N ARG A 226 1.35 -26.03 29.08
CA ARG A 226 0.32 -26.97 29.61
C ARG A 226 1.09 -28.16 30.12
N ALA A 227 1.07 -28.31 31.44
CA ALA A 227 1.55 -29.53 32.07
C ALA A 227 0.85 -30.71 31.44
N THR A 228 1.58 -31.57 30.75
CA THR A 228 1.11 -32.88 30.34
C THR A 228 0.72 -33.62 31.60
N ARG A 229 -0.55 -33.84 31.82
CA ARG A 229 -1.01 -34.82 32.81
C ARG A 229 -0.77 -36.19 32.19
N ASP A 230 0.30 -36.80 32.60
CA ASP A 230 0.44 -38.27 32.47
C ASP A 230 -0.60 -38.94 33.37
N ASN A 231 -1.41 -39.77 32.74
CA ASN A 231 -2.18 -40.83 33.36
C ASN A 231 -2.05 -42.06 32.50
#